data_38ab1bbb0abab6e3339ce10bd86e0dcc
#
_entry.id   38ab1bbb0abab6e3339ce10bd86e0dcc
#
_cell.length_a   1.000
_cell.length_b   1.000
_cell.length_c   1.000
_cell.angle_alpha   90.00
_cell.angle_beta   90.00
_cell.angle_gamma   90.00
#
_symmetry.space_group_name_H-M   'P 1'
#
loop_
_entity.id
_entity.type
_entity.pdbx_description
1 polymer ?
#
loop_
_entity_poly.entity_id
_entity_poly.type
_entity_poly.pdbx_seq_one_letter_code
_entity_poly.pdbx_strand_id
1 'polypeptide(L)'
;MTAPQDPVFLLDVDNTLLDNDQVIMDLRTHLARHLGSASADRYWAIFEALRSEIGYADYLGALQRYRLDAKDGQGDDPCLLQMSSFLIDYPFAQRLYPHALDVIERLSNFGRVVILSDGDVVFQPRKVQRSGLWQAVAGRVLIYIHKEQMLDAVQRHYPARHYVMVDDKLRVLAAMKQVLQHRLTTVFPRQGHYALDPAVVAAYPTADFSIERIGDLLDADIRGLLAPQEP
;
A
#
# COMPACT_ATOMS: atom_id res chain seq x y z
N MET A 1 12.55 0.57 34.82
CA MET A 1 11.39 -0.13 34.23
C MET A 1 10.88 0.77 33.11
N THR A 2 11.11 0.41 31.85
CA THR A 2 10.50 1.11 30.71
C THR A 2 8.98 0.96 30.80
N ALA A 3 8.23 2.06 30.65
CA ALA A 3 6.78 2.06 30.62
C ALA A 3 6.25 1.05 29.58
N PRO A 4 5.07 0.45 29.80
CA PRO A 4 4.48 -0.44 28.81
C PRO A 4 4.35 0.32 27.48
N GLN A 5 5.01 -0.20 26.44
CA GLN A 5 4.96 0.41 25.13
C GLN A 5 3.55 0.22 24.57
N ASP A 6 2.92 1.32 24.13
CA ASP A 6 1.62 1.32 23.50
C ASP A 6 1.59 0.39 22.28
N PRO A 7 0.45 -0.20 21.94
CA PRO A 7 0.32 -0.98 20.71
C PRO A 7 0.56 -0.09 19.48
N VAL A 8 1.00 -0.73 18.40
CA VAL A 8 1.23 -0.08 17.11
C VAL A 8 0.34 -0.70 16.05
N PHE A 9 -0.44 0.14 15.39
CA PHE A 9 -1.24 -0.23 14.21
C PHE A 9 -0.44 0.10 12.96
N LEU A 10 -0.13 -0.90 12.19
CA LEU A 10 0.57 -0.81 10.91
C LEU A 10 -0.48 -0.91 9.80
N LEU A 11 -0.62 0.12 8.99
CA LEU A 11 -1.62 0.17 7.93
C LEU A 11 -0.92 0.21 6.57
N ASP A 12 -1.26 -0.72 5.69
CA ASP A 12 -0.91 -0.61 4.28
C ASP A 12 -1.73 0.49 3.59
N VAL A 13 -1.31 0.89 2.40
CA VAL A 13 -1.94 1.97 1.63
C VAL A 13 -2.75 1.42 0.46
N ASP A 14 -2.07 0.73 -0.47
CA ASP A 14 -2.63 0.36 -1.75
C ASP A 14 -3.65 -0.78 -1.62
N ASN A 15 -4.89 -0.52 -2.02
CA ASN A 15 -6.04 -1.40 -1.85
C ASN A 15 -6.42 -1.72 -0.38
N THR A 16 -5.78 -1.05 0.57
CA THR A 16 -6.13 -1.12 2.00
C THR A 16 -6.80 0.18 2.47
N LEU A 17 -6.12 1.32 2.34
CA LEU A 17 -6.65 2.65 2.65
C LEU A 17 -7.07 3.42 1.39
N LEU A 18 -6.49 3.09 0.24
CA LEU A 18 -6.64 3.79 -1.02
C LEU A 18 -6.89 2.79 -2.14
N ASP A 19 -7.91 3.04 -2.98
CA ASP A 19 -8.26 2.26 -4.17
C ASP A 19 -7.21 2.44 -5.26
N ASN A 20 -6.15 1.65 -5.18
CA ASN A 20 -5.05 1.68 -6.14
C ASN A 20 -5.44 1.06 -7.48
N ASP A 21 -6.41 0.14 -7.50
CA ASP A 21 -6.92 -0.44 -8.74
C ASP A 21 -7.56 0.65 -9.62
N GLN A 22 -8.33 1.55 -9.00
CA GLN A 22 -8.89 2.69 -9.73
C GLN A 22 -7.81 3.67 -10.20
N VAL A 23 -6.75 3.90 -9.41
CA VAL A 23 -5.59 4.71 -9.87
C VAL A 23 -4.96 4.10 -11.12
N ILE A 24 -4.77 2.78 -11.16
CA ILE A 24 -4.24 2.07 -12.32
C ILE A 24 -5.18 2.20 -13.52
N MET A 25 -6.48 2.06 -13.33
CA MET A 25 -7.47 2.22 -14.41
C MET A 25 -7.47 3.65 -14.98
N ASP A 26 -7.39 4.65 -14.14
CA ASP A 26 -7.31 6.04 -14.55
C ASP A 26 -6.00 6.33 -15.33
N LEU A 27 -4.88 5.76 -14.87
CA LEU A 27 -3.60 5.84 -15.57
C LEU A 27 -3.67 5.16 -16.95
N ARG A 28 -4.26 3.97 -17.04
CA ARG A 28 -4.48 3.27 -18.32
C ARG A 28 -5.28 4.14 -19.30
N THR A 29 -6.36 4.70 -18.81
CA THR A 29 -7.23 5.57 -19.61
C THR A 29 -6.49 6.82 -20.07
N HIS A 30 -5.72 7.45 -19.19
CA HIS A 30 -4.94 8.64 -19.49
C HIS A 30 -3.85 8.34 -20.54
N LEU A 31 -3.09 7.24 -20.38
CA LEU A 31 -2.09 6.80 -21.36
C LEU A 31 -2.70 6.54 -22.73
N ALA A 32 -3.78 5.77 -22.81
CA ALA A 32 -4.43 5.46 -24.08
C ALA A 32 -4.95 6.71 -24.80
N ARG A 33 -5.45 7.69 -24.04
CA ARG A 33 -5.96 8.96 -24.61
C ARG A 33 -4.84 9.86 -25.15
N HIS A 34 -3.71 9.94 -24.47
CA HIS A 34 -2.64 10.90 -24.79
C HIS A 34 -1.53 10.31 -25.67
N LEU A 35 -1.21 9.03 -25.53
CA LEU A 35 -0.17 8.36 -26.33
C LEU A 35 -0.74 7.45 -27.42
N GLY A 36 -2.05 7.17 -27.41
CA GLY A 36 -2.68 6.14 -28.23
C GLY A 36 -2.51 4.73 -27.65
N SER A 37 -3.35 3.79 -28.09
CA SER A 37 -3.42 2.44 -27.53
C SER A 37 -2.10 1.66 -27.65
N ALA A 38 -1.47 1.69 -28.83
CA ALA A 38 -0.22 0.95 -29.07
C ALA A 38 0.93 1.41 -28.15
N SER A 39 1.04 2.72 -27.92
CA SER A 39 2.05 3.28 -27.01
C SER A 39 1.72 2.98 -25.55
N ALA A 40 0.45 3.01 -25.17
CA ALA A 40 -0.02 2.62 -23.86
C ALA A 40 0.28 1.14 -23.58
N ASP A 41 0.00 0.23 -24.50
CA ASP A 41 0.30 -1.21 -24.36
C ASP A 41 1.81 -1.45 -24.21
N ARG A 42 2.63 -0.73 -24.98
CA ARG A 42 4.09 -0.77 -24.85
C ARG A 42 4.54 -0.30 -23.46
N TYR A 43 4.00 0.80 -22.94
CA TYR A 43 4.32 1.27 -21.60
C TYR A 43 3.99 0.20 -20.55
N TRP A 44 2.81 -0.43 -20.64
CA TRP A 44 2.42 -1.46 -19.69
C TRP A 44 3.27 -2.73 -19.79
N ALA A 45 3.70 -3.12 -20.99
CA ALA A 45 4.64 -4.22 -21.17
C ALA A 45 6.00 -3.92 -20.49
N ILE A 46 6.51 -2.70 -20.62
CA ILE A 46 7.73 -2.23 -19.95
C ILE A 46 7.53 -2.20 -18.42
N PHE A 47 6.38 -1.71 -17.95
CA PHE A 47 6.06 -1.68 -16.53
C PHE A 47 6.05 -3.08 -15.90
N GLU A 48 5.39 -4.06 -16.53
CA GLU A 48 5.36 -5.43 -16.02
C GLU A 48 6.73 -6.12 -16.08
N ALA A 49 7.51 -5.88 -17.12
CA ALA A 49 8.90 -6.37 -17.21
C ALA A 49 9.77 -5.77 -16.08
N LEU A 50 9.68 -4.47 -15.85
CA LEU A 50 10.39 -3.79 -14.78
C LEU A 50 9.95 -4.31 -13.40
N ARG A 51 8.63 -4.42 -13.16
CA ARG A 51 8.08 -4.96 -11.92
C ARG A 51 8.59 -6.37 -11.62
N SER A 52 8.68 -7.22 -12.64
CA SER A 52 9.22 -8.59 -12.50
C SER A 52 10.72 -8.57 -12.17
N GLU A 53 11.47 -7.61 -12.69
CA GLU A 53 12.92 -7.47 -12.48
C GLU A 53 13.25 -6.96 -11.06
N ILE A 54 12.55 -5.89 -10.62
CA ILE A 54 12.90 -5.18 -9.37
C ILE A 54 12.02 -5.56 -8.17
N GLY A 55 10.92 -6.32 -8.40
CA GLY A 55 10.05 -6.85 -7.36
C GLY A 55 8.99 -5.90 -6.82
N TYR A 56 8.87 -4.67 -7.34
CA TYR A 56 7.84 -3.70 -6.94
C TYR A 56 7.35 -2.87 -8.13
N ALA A 57 6.24 -2.13 -7.94
CA ALA A 57 5.65 -1.28 -8.96
C ALA A 57 6.38 0.07 -9.03
N ASP A 58 7.08 0.31 -10.13
CA ASP A 58 7.76 1.59 -10.41
C ASP A 58 7.22 2.23 -11.69
N TYR A 59 6.19 3.04 -11.54
CA TYR A 59 5.53 3.73 -12.66
C TYR A 59 6.42 4.77 -13.33
N LEU A 60 7.21 5.49 -12.55
CA LEU A 60 8.11 6.52 -13.08
C LEU A 60 9.33 5.90 -13.73
N GLY A 61 9.88 4.83 -13.17
CA GLY A 61 10.95 4.05 -13.78
C GLY A 61 10.52 3.41 -15.10
N ALA A 62 9.28 2.91 -15.19
CA ALA A 62 8.73 2.41 -16.43
C ALA A 62 8.62 3.51 -17.51
N LEU A 63 8.26 4.74 -17.11
CA LEU A 63 8.22 5.89 -18.01
C LEU A 63 9.62 6.26 -18.53
N GLN A 64 10.63 6.20 -17.66
CA GLN A 64 12.03 6.41 -18.08
C GLN A 64 12.53 5.32 -19.04
N ARG A 65 12.21 4.05 -18.77
CA ARG A 65 12.55 2.95 -19.71
C ARG A 65 11.82 3.11 -21.03
N TYR A 66 10.54 3.47 -21.01
CA TYR A 66 9.78 3.75 -22.21
C TYR A 66 10.47 4.80 -23.07
N ARG A 67 10.95 5.91 -22.45
CA ARG A 67 11.69 6.97 -23.12
C ARG A 67 13.01 6.48 -23.72
N LEU A 68 13.78 5.70 -22.97
CA LEU A 68 15.08 5.18 -23.43
C LEU A 68 14.95 4.15 -24.55
N ASP A 69 13.88 3.37 -24.56
CA ASP A 69 13.59 2.37 -25.59
C ASP A 69 12.95 2.97 -26.85
N ALA A 70 12.64 4.25 -26.83
CA ALA A 70 12.04 4.91 -27.97
C ALA A 70 13.04 5.01 -29.11
N LYS A 71 12.71 4.38 -30.24
CA LYS A 71 13.44 4.53 -31.49
C LYS A 71 12.84 5.73 -32.26
N ASP A 72 13.69 6.45 -32.99
CA ASP A 72 13.24 7.47 -33.98
C ASP A 72 12.52 8.72 -33.39
N GLY A 73 13.07 9.28 -32.31
CA GLY A 73 12.57 10.56 -31.77
C GLY A 73 11.29 10.49 -30.95
N GLN A 74 10.66 9.33 -30.80
CA GLN A 74 9.47 9.16 -29.93
C GLN A 74 9.76 9.39 -28.45
N GLY A 75 11.05 9.35 -28.04
CA GLY A 75 11.47 9.58 -26.66
C GLY A 75 11.41 11.05 -26.22
N ASP A 76 11.27 11.98 -27.16
CA ASP A 76 11.17 13.42 -26.90
C ASP A 76 9.72 13.95 -26.93
N ASP A 77 8.74 13.05 -26.97
CA ASP A 77 7.34 13.42 -27.01
C ASP A 77 6.96 14.22 -25.74
N PRO A 78 6.45 15.46 -25.88
CA PRO A 78 5.94 16.26 -24.76
C PRO A 78 4.87 15.55 -23.93
N CYS A 79 4.16 14.57 -24.48
CA CYS A 79 3.20 13.75 -23.76
C CYS A 79 3.83 12.99 -22.58
N LEU A 80 5.11 12.59 -22.66
CA LEU A 80 5.81 11.93 -21.56
C LEU A 80 5.95 12.83 -20.33
N LEU A 81 6.13 14.15 -20.54
CA LEU A 81 6.15 15.13 -19.45
C LEU A 81 4.78 15.27 -18.79
N GLN A 82 3.70 15.21 -19.58
CA GLN A 82 2.34 15.22 -19.07
C GLN A 82 2.04 13.94 -18.25
N MET A 83 2.60 12.81 -18.66
CA MET A 83 2.44 11.55 -17.94
C MET A 83 3.08 11.58 -16.54
N SER A 84 4.30 12.10 -16.43
CA SER A 84 4.94 12.24 -15.12
C SER A 84 4.16 13.19 -14.21
N SER A 85 3.69 14.31 -14.77
CA SER A 85 2.85 15.27 -14.03
C SER A 85 1.52 14.64 -13.61
N PHE A 86 0.85 13.87 -14.49
CA PHE A 86 -0.36 13.14 -14.13
C PHE A 86 -0.14 12.21 -12.93
N LEU A 87 0.93 11.42 -12.96
CA LEU A 87 1.26 10.50 -11.85
C LEU A 87 1.54 11.26 -10.54
N ILE A 88 2.42 12.26 -10.59
CA ILE A 88 2.86 13.00 -9.40
C ILE A 88 1.72 13.86 -8.82
N ASP A 89 0.85 14.41 -9.66
CA ASP A 89 -0.21 15.34 -9.27
C ASP A 89 -1.60 14.70 -9.20
N TYR A 90 -1.67 13.38 -9.35
CA TYR A 90 -2.92 12.64 -9.29
C TYR A 90 -3.70 12.95 -7.98
N PRO A 91 -5.04 13.09 -8.05
CA PRO A 91 -5.86 13.48 -6.90
C PRO A 91 -6.12 12.30 -5.96
N PHE A 92 -5.08 11.77 -5.33
CA PHE A 92 -5.13 10.57 -4.48
C PHE A 92 -6.15 10.65 -3.33
N ALA A 93 -6.44 11.86 -2.82
CA ALA A 93 -7.46 12.02 -1.78
C ALA A 93 -8.86 11.55 -2.23
N GLN A 94 -9.16 11.61 -3.52
CA GLN A 94 -10.42 11.16 -4.09
C GLN A 94 -10.48 9.62 -4.27
N ARG A 95 -9.39 8.94 -3.99
CA ARG A 95 -9.26 7.48 -4.10
C ARG A 95 -9.12 6.79 -2.75
N LEU A 96 -9.19 7.53 -1.64
CA LEU A 96 -9.32 6.90 -0.33
C LEU A 96 -10.61 6.09 -0.28
N TYR A 97 -10.53 4.90 0.28
CA TYR A 97 -11.73 4.15 0.60
C TYR A 97 -12.58 4.90 1.63
N PRO A 98 -13.90 4.73 1.62
CA PRO A 98 -14.78 5.34 2.61
C PRO A 98 -14.29 5.06 4.03
N HIS A 99 -14.27 6.09 4.87
CA HIS A 99 -13.87 6.03 6.28
C HIS A 99 -12.39 5.73 6.56
N ALA A 100 -11.52 5.70 5.55
CA ALA A 100 -10.08 5.42 5.78
C ALA A 100 -9.45 6.39 6.80
N LEU A 101 -9.75 7.68 6.75
CA LEU A 101 -9.24 8.67 7.70
C LEU A 101 -9.90 8.54 9.08
N ASP A 102 -11.20 8.25 9.14
CA ASP A 102 -11.94 8.05 10.39
C ASP A 102 -11.41 6.85 11.16
N VAL A 103 -11.04 5.78 10.45
CA VAL A 103 -10.38 4.59 11.04
C VAL A 103 -9.03 4.95 11.64
N ILE A 104 -8.20 5.73 10.95
CA ILE A 104 -6.91 6.19 11.48
C ILE A 104 -7.12 6.99 12.77
N GLU A 105 -8.07 7.91 12.78
CA GLU A 105 -8.42 8.70 13.96
C GLU A 105 -8.89 7.80 15.11
N ARG A 106 -9.80 6.85 14.85
CA ARG A 106 -10.27 5.90 15.85
C ARG A 106 -9.14 5.07 16.44
N LEU A 107 -8.28 4.46 15.60
CA LEU A 107 -7.17 3.63 16.04
C LEU A 107 -6.15 4.42 16.86
N SER A 108 -5.96 5.70 16.58
CA SER A 108 -5.05 6.57 17.31
C SER A 108 -5.42 6.76 18.79
N ASN A 109 -6.68 6.50 19.16
CA ASN A 109 -7.14 6.50 20.56
C ASN A 109 -6.68 5.24 21.35
N PHE A 110 -6.21 4.20 20.65
CA PHE A 110 -5.79 2.93 21.26
C PHE A 110 -4.29 2.71 21.18
N GLY A 111 -3.58 3.41 20.28
CA GLY A 111 -2.15 3.26 20.10
C GLY A 111 -1.61 4.12 18.97
N ARG A 112 -0.34 3.91 18.63
CA ARG A 112 0.29 4.63 17.52
C ARG A 112 -0.13 4.03 16.19
N VAL A 113 -0.60 4.87 15.27
CA VAL A 113 -0.90 4.47 13.89
C VAL A 113 0.27 4.86 13.00
N VAL A 114 0.75 3.93 12.20
CA VAL A 114 1.90 4.06 11.30
C VAL A 114 1.50 3.52 9.92
N ILE A 115 1.78 4.26 8.88
CA ILE A 115 1.73 3.72 7.51
C ILE A 115 2.94 2.83 7.30
N LEU A 116 2.71 1.61 6.85
CA LEU A 116 3.75 0.66 6.45
C LEU A 116 3.42 0.12 5.05
N SER A 117 4.09 0.63 4.03
CA SER A 117 3.76 0.36 2.64
C SER A 117 4.96 -0.10 1.82
N ASP A 118 4.69 -0.86 0.76
CA ASP A 118 5.67 -1.13 -0.28
C ASP A 118 5.63 -0.05 -1.36
N GLY A 119 6.78 0.30 -1.92
CA GLY A 119 6.85 1.23 -3.04
C GLY A 119 8.23 1.88 -3.21
N ASP A 120 8.34 2.69 -4.26
CA ASP A 120 9.53 3.48 -4.55
C ASP A 120 9.64 4.73 -3.66
N VAL A 121 10.81 5.37 -3.69
CA VAL A 121 11.13 6.53 -2.82
C VAL A 121 10.56 7.86 -3.31
N VAL A 122 9.89 7.90 -4.47
CA VAL A 122 9.36 9.13 -5.08
C VAL A 122 7.84 9.11 -5.14
N PHE A 123 7.27 8.10 -5.78
CA PHE A 123 5.84 8.03 -6.07
C PHE A 123 5.02 7.66 -4.83
N GLN A 124 5.46 6.64 -4.07
CA GLN A 124 4.71 6.19 -2.89
C GLN A 124 4.64 7.26 -1.78
N PRO A 125 5.73 7.96 -1.38
CA PRO A 125 5.63 9.08 -0.45
C PRO A 125 4.72 10.21 -0.98
N ARG A 126 4.76 10.49 -2.27
CA ARG A 126 3.89 11.50 -2.89
C ARG A 126 2.41 11.11 -2.82
N LYS A 127 2.09 9.83 -3.09
CA LYS A 127 0.75 9.28 -2.92
C LYS A 127 0.24 9.46 -1.48
N VAL A 128 1.05 9.06 -0.50
CA VAL A 128 0.71 9.18 0.93
C VAL A 128 0.51 10.64 1.35
N GLN A 129 1.33 11.57 0.85
CA GLN A 129 1.17 13.00 1.14
C GLN A 129 -0.10 13.58 0.51
N ARG A 130 -0.33 13.33 -0.77
CA ARG A 130 -1.45 13.91 -1.52
C ARG A 130 -2.81 13.27 -1.21
N SER A 131 -2.82 12.10 -0.61
CA SER A 131 -4.05 11.48 -0.10
C SER A 131 -4.51 12.03 1.25
N GLY A 132 -3.65 12.79 1.98
CA GLY A 132 -3.92 13.23 3.33
C GLY A 132 -3.49 12.24 4.42
N LEU A 133 -3.08 11.02 4.04
CA LEU A 133 -2.65 9.98 4.97
C LEU A 133 -1.42 10.40 5.79
N TRP A 134 -0.49 11.14 5.18
CA TRP A 134 0.70 11.66 5.88
C TRP A 134 0.33 12.49 7.10
N GLN A 135 -0.61 13.40 6.93
CA GLN A 135 -1.10 14.28 8.01
C GLN A 135 -1.87 13.47 9.06
N ALA A 136 -2.74 12.55 8.61
CA ALA A 136 -3.54 11.72 9.49
C ALA A 136 -2.69 10.88 10.47
N VAL A 137 -1.52 10.40 10.01
CA VAL A 137 -0.59 9.65 10.88
C VAL A 137 0.52 10.53 11.47
N ALA A 138 0.44 11.86 11.36
CA ALA A 138 1.46 12.81 11.85
C ALA A 138 2.89 12.46 11.37
N GLY A 139 3.04 12.12 10.09
CA GLY A 139 4.32 11.78 9.47
C GLY A 139 4.90 10.41 9.85
N ARG A 140 4.18 9.58 10.58
CA ARG A 140 4.63 8.21 10.91
C ARG A 140 4.43 7.29 9.70
N VAL A 141 5.39 7.34 8.77
CA VAL A 141 5.34 6.62 7.49
C VAL A 141 6.63 5.86 7.27
N LEU A 142 6.53 4.58 6.97
CA LEU A 142 7.61 3.71 6.55
C LEU A 142 7.28 3.15 5.18
N ILE A 143 8.19 3.31 4.22
CA ILE A 143 8.05 2.79 2.87
C ILE A 143 9.28 1.94 2.57
N TYR A 144 9.06 0.71 2.15
CA TYR A 144 10.09 -0.27 1.82
C TYR A 144 9.81 -0.92 0.47
N ILE A 145 10.73 -1.69 -0.05
CA ILE A 145 10.50 -2.51 -1.25
C ILE A 145 9.75 -3.78 -0.88
N HIS A 146 10.14 -4.42 0.25
CA HIS A 146 9.53 -5.61 0.81
C HIS A 146 9.37 -5.41 2.31
N LYS A 147 8.26 -4.82 2.73
CA LYS A 147 8.00 -4.42 4.13
C LYS A 147 8.02 -5.60 5.09
N GLU A 148 7.60 -6.79 4.65
CA GLU A 148 7.63 -8.01 5.45
C GLU A 148 9.05 -8.47 5.81
N GLN A 149 10.06 -8.01 5.09
CA GLN A 149 11.48 -8.29 5.37
C GLN A 149 12.13 -7.23 6.27
N MET A 150 11.43 -6.14 6.56
CA MET A 150 11.97 -4.98 7.28
C MET A 150 11.47 -4.86 8.72
N LEU A 151 10.99 -5.97 9.29
CA LEU A 151 10.35 -5.97 10.61
C LEU A 151 11.30 -5.53 11.74
N ASP A 152 12.60 -5.82 11.64
CA ASP A 152 13.59 -5.33 12.60
C ASP A 152 13.70 -3.80 12.57
N ALA A 153 13.62 -3.19 11.38
CA ALA A 153 13.60 -1.74 11.23
C ALA A 153 12.30 -1.16 11.78
N VAL A 154 11.15 -1.78 11.48
CA VAL A 154 9.84 -1.39 12.03
C VAL A 154 9.87 -1.40 13.56
N GLN A 155 10.36 -2.48 14.18
CA GLN A 155 10.44 -2.63 15.63
C GLN A 155 11.42 -1.64 16.28
N ARG A 156 12.52 -1.25 15.59
CA ARG A 156 13.43 -0.20 16.07
C ARG A 156 12.79 1.19 16.05
N HIS A 157 12.07 1.52 14.96
CA HIS A 157 11.42 2.83 14.82
C HIS A 157 10.18 2.97 15.70
N TYR A 158 9.40 1.90 15.80
CA TYR A 158 8.13 1.88 16.54
C TYR A 158 8.08 0.66 17.46
N PRO A 159 8.88 0.64 18.54
CA PRO A 159 8.86 -0.46 19.49
C PRO A 159 7.48 -0.56 20.17
N ALA A 160 6.92 -1.78 20.21
CA ALA A 160 5.63 -2.07 20.80
C ALA A 160 5.60 -3.46 21.42
N ARG A 161 4.70 -3.66 22.38
CA ARG A 161 4.40 -5.01 22.92
C ARG A 161 3.61 -5.83 21.90
N HIS A 162 2.70 -5.17 21.20
CA HIS A 162 1.80 -5.79 20.25
C HIS A 162 1.63 -4.93 19.01
N TYR A 163 1.57 -5.56 17.86
CA TYR A 163 1.32 -4.94 16.57
C TYR A 163 -0.01 -5.44 16.02
N VAL A 164 -0.71 -4.57 15.31
CA VAL A 164 -1.83 -4.94 14.45
C VAL A 164 -1.45 -4.54 13.02
N MET A 165 -1.42 -5.48 12.09
CA MET A 165 -1.18 -5.19 10.66
C MET A 165 -2.46 -5.34 9.87
N VAL A 166 -2.82 -4.30 9.13
CA VAL A 166 -3.96 -4.28 8.20
C VAL A 166 -3.41 -4.21 6.78
N ASP A 167 -3.70 -5.22 5.95
CA ASP A 167 -3.13 -5.36 4.60
C ASP A 167 -4.06 -6.20 3.71
N ASP A 168 -4.25 -5.81 2.44
CA ASP A 168 -5.03 -6.56 1.44
C ASP A 168 -4.33 -7.82 0.91
N LYS A 169 -3.07 -8.04 1.29
CA LYS A 169 -2.25 -9.17 0.83
C LYS A 169 -2.01 -10.19 1.93
N LEU A 170 -2.73 -11.30 1.91
CA LEU A 170 -2.51 -12.43 2.83
C LEU A 170 -1.05 -12.91 2.84
N ARG A 171 -0.34 -12.84 1.71
CA ARG A 171 1.09 -13.16 1.63
C ARG A 171 1.92 -12.34 2.63
N VAL A 172 1.67 -11.03 2.69
CA VAL A 172 2.38 -10.11 3.59
C VAL A 172 2.00 -10.40 5.04
N LEU A 173 0.70 -10.52 5.32
CA LEU A 173 0.19 -10.84 6.66
C LEU A 173 0.77 -12.15 7.19
N ALA A 174 0.76 -13.21 6.38
CA ALA A 174 1.32 -14.52 6.74
C ALA A 174 2.84 -14.45 7.02
N ALA A 175 3.60 -13.76 6.15
CA ALA A 175 5.05 -13.61 6.34
C ALA A 175 5.39 -12.84 7.62
N MET A 176 4.68 -11.74 7.90
CA MET A 176 4.86 -10.97 9.13
C MET A 176 4.45 -11.78 10.37
N LYS A 177 3.36 -12.57 10.29
CA LYS A 177 2.89 -13.44 11.38
C LYS A 177 3.90 -14.52 11.73
N GLN A 178 4.58 -15.10 10.74
CA GLN A 178 5.65 -16.08 10.99
C GLN A 178 6.80 -15.52 11.84
N VAL A 179 7.12 -14.23 11.66
CA VAL A 179 8.22 -13.57 12.39
C VAL A 179 7.77 -13.07 13.76
N LEU A 180 6.65 -12.36 13.84
CA LEU A 180 6.18 -11.69 15.05
C LEU A 180 5.29 -12.57 15.94
N GLN A 181 4.74 -13.66 15.39
CA GLN A 181 3.92 -14.67 16.08
C GLN A 181 2.77 -14.05 16.91
N HIS A 182 2.70 -14.37 18.19
CA HIS A 182 1.67 -13.87 19.12
C HIS A 182 1.73 -12.33 19.35
N ARG A 183 2.82 -11.70 18.96
CA ARG A 183 2.96 -10.23 19.02
C ARG A 183 2.31 -9.49 17.87
N LEU A 184 1.73 -10.21 16.90
CA LEU A 184 1.05 -9.63 15.74
C LEU A 184 -0.38 -10.14 15.64
N THR A 185 -1.33 -9.23 15.53
CA THR A 185 -2.67 -9.52 15.03
C THR A 185 -2.75 -9.06 13.57
N THR A 186 -3.22 -9.94 12.71
CA THR A 186 -3.38 -9.68 11.28
C THR A 186 -4.85 -9.41 10.96
N VAL A 187 -5.10 -8.32 10.21
CA VAL A 187 -6.43 -7.94 9.75
C VAL A 187 -6.42 -7.84 8.22
N PHE A 188 -7.31 -8.59 7.58
CA PHE A 188 -7.40 -8.69 6.14
C PHE A 188 -8.67 -8.01 5.63
N PRO A 189 -8.59 -6.79 5.06
CA PRO A 189 -9.71 -6.18 4.36
C PRO A 189 -9.87 -6.85 2.98
N ARG A 190 -11.08 -7.28 2.67
CA ARG A 190 -11.43 -7.94 1.41
C ARG A 190 -11.68 -6.91 0.31
N GLN A 191 -10.66 -6.07 0.05
CA GLN A 191 -10.67 -4.97 -0.91
C GLN A 191 -9.55 -5.14 -1.93
N GLY A 192 -9.76 -4.62 -3.14
CA GLY A 192 -8.80 -4.69 -4.22
C GLY A 192 -8.65 -6.09 -4.84
N HIS A 193 -7.97 -6.14 -5.98
CA HIS A 193 -7.92 -7.35 -6.80
C HIS A 193 -7.25 -8.55 -6.12
N TYR A 194 -6.23 -8.34 -5.27
CA TYR A 194 -5.57 -9.46 -4.56
C TYR A 194 -6.51 -10.13 -3.55
N ALA A 195 -7.26 -9.34 -2.80
CA ALA A 195 -8.16 -9.84 -1.78
C ALA A 195 -9.45 -10.45 -2.38
N LEU A 196 -9.79 -10.09 -3.61
CA LEU A 196 -10.97 -10.58 -4.33
C LEU A 196 -10.68 -11.77 -5.23
N ASP A 197 -9.41 -12.14 -5.46
CA ASP A 197 -9.03 -13.31 -6.26
C ASP A 197 -9.00 -14.58 -5.38
N PRO A 198 -9.95 -15.53 -5.59
CA PRO A 198 -10.03 -16.75 -4.78
C PRO A 198 -8.75 -17.60 -4.84
N ALA A 199 -8.04 -17.60 -5.97
CA ALA A 199 -6.80 -18.37 -6.13
C ALA A 199 -5.67 -17.77 -5.27
N VAL A 200 -5.58 -16.44 -5.24
CA VAL A 200 -4.62 -15.73 -4.40
C VAL A 200 -4.94 -15.93 -2.92
N VAL A 201 -6.22 -15.81 -2.53
CA VAL A 201 -6.66 -16.00 -1.14
C VAL A 201 -6.41 -17.43 -0.67
N ALA A 202 -6.68 -18.44 -1.49
CA ALA A 202 -6.48 -19.84 -1.15
C ALA A 202 -4.99 -20.25 -1.03
N ALA A 203 -4.06 -19.45 -1.55
CA ALA A 203 -2.63 -19.75 -1.54
C ALA A 203 -1.93 -19.49 -0.19
N TYR A 204 -2.58 -18.79 0.74
CA TYR A 204 -1.97 -18.37 2.00
C TYR A 204 -2.86 -18.68 3.20
N PRO A 205 -2.27 -18.79 4.41
CA PRO A 205 -3.05 -18.91 5.64
C PRO A 205 -4.01 -17.73 5.82
N THR A 206 -5.14 -17.98 6.45
CA THR A 206 -6.10 -16.93 6.79
C THR A 206 -5.51 -15.96 7.81
N ALA A 207 -5.91 -14.70 7.73
CA ALA A 207 -5.60 -13.72 8.77
C ALA A 207 -6.37 -14.02 10.07
N ASP A 208 -5.92 -13.46 11.20
CA ASP A 208 -6.61 -13.60 12.47
C ASP A 208 -8.02 -13.00 12.41
N PHE A 209 -8.19 -11.89 11.67
CA PHE A 209 -9.46 -11.24 11.42
C PHE A 209 -9.60 -10.90 9.94
N SER A 210 -10.82 -11.02 9.40
CA SER A 210 -11.19 -10.56 8.06
C SER A 210 -12.34 -9.57 8.18
N ILE A 211 -12.27 -8.50 7.39
CA ILE A 211 -13.30 -7.46 7.28
C ILE A 211 -13.63 -7.26 5.80
N GLU A 212 -14.84 -6.82 5.49
CA GLU A 212 -15.22 -6.57 4.09
C GLU A 212 -14.62 -5.26 3.57
N ARG A 213 -14.56 -4.24 4.42
CA ARG A 213 -14.05 -2.91 4.09
C ARG A 213 -13.28 -2.32 5.26
N ILE A 214 -12.31 -1.46 4.96
CA ILE A 214 -11.53 -0.77 6.00
C ILE A 214 -12.41 -0.04 7.02
N GLY A 215 -13.53 0.54 6.58
CA GLY A 215 -14.50 1.22 7.43
C GLY A 215 -15.12 0.34 8.50
N ASP A 216 -15.15 -0.98 8.35
CA ASP A 216 -15.70 -1.92 9.33
C ASP A 216 -14.91 -1.87 10.66
N LEU A 217 -13.66 -1.37 10.63
CA LEU A 217 -12.89 -1.13 11.84
C LEU A 217 -13.47 -0.02 12.73
N LEU A 218 -14.41 0.79 12.25
CA LEU A 218 -15.10 1.77 13.09
C LEU A 218 -16.02 1.10 14.13
N ASP A 219 -16.56 -0.08 13.82
CA ASP A 219 -17.46 -0.80 14.69
C ASP A 219 -16.80 -2.01 15.36
N ALA A 220 -15.53 -2.32 15.00
CA ALA A 220 -14.80 -3.46 15.53
C ALA A 220 -14.41 -3.29 17.02
N ASP A 221 -14.31 -4.40 17.73
CA ASP A 221 -13.69 -4.44 19.07
C ASP A 221 -12.16 -4.33 18.95
N ILE A 222 -11.66 -3.09 19.00
CA ILE A 222 -10.23 -2.82 18.91
C ILE A 222 -9.46 -3.44 20.10
N ARG A 223 -10.07 -3.56 21.28
CA ARG A 223 -9.41 -4.22 22.42
C ARG A 223 -9.25 -5.71 22.20
N GLY A 224 -10.23 -6.34 21.56
CA GLY A 224 -10.12 -7.73 21.13
C GLY A 224 -9.00 -7.97 20.12
N LEU A 225 -8.73 -7.00 19.21
CA LEU A 225 -7.59 -7.07 18.28
C LEU A 225 -6.23 -6.98 18.99
N LEU A 226 -6.18 -6.38 20.18
CA LEU A 226 -4.96 -6.19 20.98
C LEU A 226 -4.76 -7.30 22.00
N ALA A 227 -5.73 -8.19 22.19
CA ALA A 227 -5.59 -9.33 23.08
C ALA A 227 -4.59 -10.34 22.49
N PRO A 228 -3.71 -10.96 23.29
CA PRO A 228 -2.86 -12.04 22.83
C PRO A 228 -3.74 -13.15 22.22
N GLN A 229 -3.47 -13.49 20.97
CA GLN A 229 -4.12 -14.66 20.37
C GLN A 229 -3.49 -15.91 21.00
N GLU A 230 -4.30 -16.74 21.66
CA GLU A 230 -3.86 -18.04 22.13
C GLU A 230 -3.43 -18.91 20.94
N PRO A 231 -2.34 -19.67 21.07
CA PRO A 231 -1.81 -20.51 20.00
C PRO A 231 -2.75 -21.65 19.60
#